data_c773585ad16f2bda7aa464935adf2e10
#
_entry.id   c773585ad16f2bda7aa464935adf2e10
#
_cell.length_a   1.000
_cell.length_b   1.000
_cell.length_c   1.000
_cell.angle_alpha   90.00
_cell.angle_beta   90.00
_cell.angle_gamma   90.00
#
_symmetry.space_group_name_H-M   'P 1'
#
loop_
_entity.id
_entity.type
_entity.pdbx_description
1 polymer ?
#
loop_
_entity_poly.entity_id
_entity_poly.type
_entity_poly.pdbx_seq_one_letter_code
_entity_poly.pdbx_strand_id
1 'polypeptide(L)'
;MGGVGGRDLEDVLARFPKTRPALPPKLQAIYTRQYLENRAGATPAASLSQRLERWLHRQVAADVTGGAARATLELGAGTLNQLAFEPASDAYDIVEPFEALYRDQPQRGRIRQVFADAADVPADRLYDRVTSVAALEHICDLPLVLARAARHLKPAGCLRAAIPSEGGFLWKLGWMLTTGLEFRLRHGLDYGLMMAHEHVNDAREIETLLEALFEDVEIKSFGVGRELSLYRFIVARRPRVDVASAWDARFS
;
A
#
# COMPACT_ATOMS: atom_id res chain seq x y z
N MET A 1 -12.87 21.53 7.34
CA MET A 1 -11.45 21.82 7.09
C MET A 1 -10.71 21.73 8.41
N GLY A 2 -10.24 20.55 8.80
CA GLY A 2 -9.38 20.36 9.97
C GLY A 2 -7.99 20.07 9.45
N GLY A 3 -7.13 21.09 9.37
CA GLY A 3 -5.72 20.86 9.09
C GLY A 3 -5.13 19.97 10.17
N VAL A 4 -4.36 18.95 9.77
CA VAL A 4 -3.54 18.15 10.68
C VAL A 4 -2.71 19.13 11.50
N GLY A 5 -2.86 19.11 12.82
CA GLY A 5 -2.08 19.99 13.68
C GLY A 5 -0.59 19.72 13.44
N GLY A 6 0.22 20.75 13.20
CA GLY A 6 1.64 20.59 12.86
C GLY A 6 2.44 19.70 13.83
N ARG A 7 2.00 19.60 15.10
CA ARG A 7 2.57 18.68 16.10
C ARG A 7 2.27 17.22 15.80
N ASP A 8 1.05 16.89 15.33
CA ASP A 8 0.66 15.49 14.99
C ASP A 8 1.50 14.96 13.81
N LEU A 9 1.78 15.80 12.81
CA LEU A 9 2.62 15.46 11.67
C LEU A 9 4.09 15.23 12.08
N GLU A 10 4.70 16.12 12.87
CA GLU A 10 6.10 15.95 13.30
C GLU A 10 6.28 14.73 14.21
N ASP A 11 5.29 14.42 15.05
CA ASP A 11 5.28 13.21 15.87
C ASP A 11 5.21 11.94 15.01
N VAL A 12 4.48 11.98 13.89
CA VAL A 12 4.46 10.88 12.91
C VAL A 12 5.79 10.77 12.19
N LEU A 13 6.31 11.88 11.64
CA LEU A 13 7.58 11.89 10.87
C LEU A 13 8.78 11.46 11.73
N ALA A 14 8.78 11.76 13.04
CA ALA A 14 9.85 11.39 13.95
C ALA A 14 9.98 9.86 14.18
N ARG A 15 8.97 9.07 13.77
CA ARG A 15 8.98 7.59 13.87
C ARG A 15 9.68 6.92 12.71
N PHE A 16 10.03 7.66 11.66
CA PHE A 16 10.63 7.12 10.44
C PHE A 16 12.14 7.39 10.34
N PRO A 17 12.92 6.51 9.69
CA PRO A 17 12.46 5.22 9.14
C PRO A 17 12.10 4.23 10.24
N LYS A 18 11.07 3.42 10.01
CA LYS A 18 10.68 2.35 10.93
C LYS A 18 11.51 1.09 10.71
N THR A 19 11.61 0.28 11.75
CA THR A 19 12.21 -1.06 11.67
C THR A 19 11.15 -2.11 12.00
N ARG A 20 11.17 -3.23 11.28
CA ARG A 20 10.28 -4.36 11.56
C ARG A 20 10.64 -4.99 12.89
N PRO A 21 9.69 -5.20 13.82
CA PRO A 21 9.94 -5.96 15.05
C PRO A 21 10.46 -7.36 14.70
N ALA A 22 11.53 -7.82 15.39
CA ALA A 22 12.07 -9.13 15.14
C ALA A 22 11.06 -10.25 15.48
N LEU A 23 10.93 -11.24 14.60
CA LEU A 23 10.12 -12.42 14.88
C LEU A 23 10.88 -13.44 15.71
N PRO A 24 10.24 -14.10 16.71
CA PRO A 24 10.81 -15.27 17.34
C PRO A 24 11.18 -16.35 16.31
N PRO A 25 12.25 -17.17 16.52
CA PRO A 25 12.74 -18.10 15.50
C PRO A 25 11.69 -19.06 14.92
N LYS A 26 10.75 -19.53 15.74
CA LYS A 26 9.64 -20.40 15.29
C LYS A 26 8.68 -19.65 14.36
N LEU A 27 8.35 -18.40 14.69
CA LEU A 27 7.49 -17.56 13.83
C LEU A 27 8.22 -17.17 12.55
N GLN A 28 9.52 -16.86 12.63
CA GLN A 28 10.34 -16.56 11.45
C GLN A 28 10.35 -17.72 10.45
N ALA A 29 10.48 -18.97 10.92
CA ALA A 29 10.44 -20.14 10.06
C ALA A 29 9.07 -20.34 9.37
N ILE A 30 7.97 -20.10 10.11
CA ILE A 30 6.61 -20.16 9.57
C ILE A 30 6.40 -19.04 8.55
N TYR A 31 6.79 -17.82 8.89
CA TYR A 31 6.71 -16.64 8.04
C TYR A 31 7.42 -16.86 6.70
N THR A 32 8.68 -17.30 6.74
CA THR A 32 9.45 -17.58 5.52
C THR A 32 8.78 -18.64 4.64
N ARG A 33 8.24 -19.70 5.24
CA ARG A 33 7.51 -20.74 4.51
C ARG A 33 6.21 -20.22 3.90
N GLN A 34 5.37 -19.52 4.68
CA GLN A 34 4.10 -18.96 4.18
C GLN A 34 4.34 -17.90 3.10
N TYR A 35 5.38 -17.08 3.27
CA TYR A 35 5.78 -16.10 2.28
C TYR A 35 6.16 -16.76 0.95
N LEU A 36 6.84 -17.90 0.98
CA LEU A 36 7.16 -18.71 -0.22
C LEU A 36 5.91 -19.41 -0.79
N GLU A 37 5.03 -19.96 0.08
CA GLU A 37 3.80 -20.64 -0.33
C GLU A 37 2.78 -19.67 -0.94
N ASN A 38 2.62 -18.49 -0.37
CA ASN A 38 1.75 -17.43 -0.92
C ASN A 38 2.26 -16.93 -2.28
N ARG A 39 3.58 -16.91 -2.48
CA ARG A 39 4.20 -16.64 -3.79
C ARG A 39 3.87 -17.72 -4.83
N ALA A 40 3.70 -18.96 -4.40
CA ALA A 40 3.30 -20.07 -5.27
C ALA A 40 1.80 -20.09 -5.59
N GLY A 41 1.00 -19.14 -5.09
CA GLY A 41 -0.45 -19.08 -5.34
C GLY A 41 -1.26 -20.17 -4.64
N ALA A 42 -0.72 -20.80 -3.59
CA ALA A 42 -1.25 -22.02 -2.99
C ALA A 42 -2.34 -21.81 -1.90
N THR A 43 -2.69 -20.57 -1.54
CA THR A 43 -3.69 -20.32 -0.49
C THR A 43 -5.06 -19.99 -1.09
N PRO A 44 -6.09 -20.86 -0.92
CA PRO A 44 -7.46 -20.49 -1.23
C PRO A 44 -7.93 -19.46 -0.19
N ALA A 45 -7.96 -18.20 -0.54
CA ALA A 45 -8.60 -17.18 0.27
C ALA A 45 -10.09 -17.49 0.41
N ALA A 46 -10.64 -17.35 1.61
CA ALA A 46 -12.08 -17.48 1.83
C ALA A 46 -12.85 -16.52 0.91
N SER A 47 -14.04 -16.93 0.44
CA SER A 47 -14.84 -16.17 -0.56
C SER A 47 -15.08 -14.71 -0.18
N LEU A 48 -15.10 -14.39 1.12
CA LEU A 48 -15.25 -13.02 1.62
C LEU A 48 -13.98 -12.19 1.41
N SER A 49 -12.80 -12.73 1.73
CA SER A 49 -11.53 -12.01 1.52
C SER A 49 -11.29 -11.71 0.04
N GLN A 50 -11.62 -12.64 -0.87
CA GLN A 50 -11.54 -12.39 -2.31
C GLN A 50 -12.52 -11.30 -2.79
N ARG A 51 -13.71 -11.17 -2.15
CA ARG A 51 -14.64 -10.09 -2.46
C ARG A 51 -14.11 -8.74 -2.00
N LEU A 52 -13.49 -8.69 -0.82
CA LEU A 52 -12.86 -7.48 -0.28
C LEU A 52 -11.67 -7.06 -1.13
N GLU A 53 -10.78 -7.99 -1.47
CA GLU A 53 -9.64 -7.74 -2.35
C GLU A 53 -10.08 -7.19 -3.71
N ARG A 54 -11.07 -7.82 -4.36
CA ARG A 54 -11.65 -7.32 -5.61
C ARG A 54 -12.27 -5.93 -5.47
N TRP A 55 -12.86 -5.63 -4.31
CA TRP A 55 -13.40 -4.29 -4.06
C TRP A 55 -12.28 -3.26 -4.01
N LEU A 56 -11.16 -3.53 -3.30
CA LEU A 56 -9.99 -2.65 -3.22
C LEU A 56 -9.44 -2.32 -4.62
N HIS A 57 -9.15 -3.35 -5.41
CA HIS A 57 -8.62 -3.18 -6.76
C HIS A 57 -9.58 -2.39 -7.67
N ARG A 58 -10.89 -2.65 -7.59
CA ARG A 58 -11.91 -1.89 -8.34
C ARG A 58 -11.99 -0.43 -7.94
N GLN A 59 -11.86 -0.10 -6.63
CA GLN A 59 -11.84 1.29 -6.19
C GLN A 59 -10.62 2.02 -6.76
N VAL A 60 -9.45 1.39 -6.75
CA VAL A 60 -8.23 1.95 -7.31
C VAL A 60 -8.35 2.15 -8.83
N ALA A 61 -8.92 1.19 -9.57
CA ALA A 61 -9.10 1.28 -11.02
C ALA A 61 -10.31 2.12 -11.47
N ALA A 62 -11.15 2.63 -10.56
CA ALA A 62 -12.43 3.25 -10.92
C ALA A 62 -12.31 4.49 -11.83
N ASP A 63 -11.18 5.17 -11.81
CA ASP A 63 -10.93 6.35 -12.67
C ASP A 63 -10.47 6.00 -14.09
N VAL A 64 -10.18 4.75 -14.38
CA VAL A 64 -9.80 4.24 -15.71
C VAL A 64 -10.79 3.20 -16.25
N THR A 65 -11.78 2.79 -15.44
CA THR A 65 -12.81 1.84 -15.87
C THR A 65 -13.65 2.43 -17.01
N GLY A 66 -13.61 1.80 -18.19
CA GLY A 66 -14.32 2.26 -19.39
C GLY A 66 -13.70 3.50 -20.08
N GLY A 67 -12.52 3.94 -19.61
CA GLY A 67 -11.80 5.11 -20.13
C GLY A 67 -10.51 4.76 -20.85
N ALA A 68 -9.78 5.80 -21.27
CA ALA A 68 -8.45 5.66 -21.82
C ALA A 68 -7.44 5.26 -20.72
N ALA A 69 -6.47 4.44 -21.11
CA ALA A 69 -5.33 4.13 -20.25
C ALA A 69 -4.56 5.41 -19.90
N ARG A 70 -4.05 5.45 -18.66
CA ARG A 70 -3.26 6.57 -18.13
C ARG A 70 -1.86 6.09 -17.78
N ALA A 71 -0.87 6.96 -17.91
CA ALA A 71 0.46 6.67 -17.40
C ALA A 71 0.39 6.43 -15.89
N THR A 72 0.71 5.22 -15.46
CA THR A 72 0.52 4.75 -14.09
C THR A 72 1.84 4.23 -13.51
N LEU A 73 2.13 4.60 -12.26
CA LEU A 73 3.16 4.00 -11.42
C LEU A 73 2.48 3.28 -10.27
N GLU A 74 2.67 1.98 -10.14
CA GLU A 74 2.15 1.20 -9.01
C GLU A 74 3.23 0.97 -7.96
N LEU A 75 2.97 1.34 -6.70
CA LEU A 75 3.85 1.09 -5.56
C LEU A 75 3.47 -0.23 -4.88
N GLY A 76 4.42 -1.15 -4.79
CA GLY A 76 4.22 -2.46 -4.18
C GLY A 76 3.25 -3.33 -5.00
N ALA A 77 3.57 -3.53 -6.27
CA ALA A 77 2.70 -4.25 -7.21
C ALA A 77 2.52 -5.76 -6.90
N GLY A 78 3.41 -6.32 -6.09
CA GLY A 78 3.34 -7.71 -5.65
C GLY A 78 3.17 -8.69 -6.81
N THR A 79 2.09 -9.48 -6.77
CA THR A 79 1.74 -10.48 -7.80
C THR A 79 0.94 -9.92 -8.98
N LEU A 80 0.95 -8.61 -9.19
CA LEU A 80 0.31 -7.89 -10.31
C LEU A 80 -1.23 -8.00 -10.37
N ASN A 81 -1.86 -8.19 -9.22
CA ASN A 81 -3.31 -8.37 -9.13
C ASN A 81 -4.10 -7.14 -9.62
N GLN A 82 -3.55 -5.93 -9.46
CA GLN A 82 -4.18 -4.69 -9.94
C GLN A 82 -4.39 -4.68 -11.44
N LEU A 83 -3.46 -5.25 -12.22
CA LEU A 83 -3.53 -5.26 -13.68
C LEU A 83 -4.76 -6.00 -14.24
N ALA A 84 -5.40 -6.88 -13.46
CA ALA A 84 -6.66 -7.52 -13.86
C ALA A 84 -7.83 -6.53 -13.94
N PHE A 85 -7.70 -5.35 -13.32
CA PHE A 85 -8.72 -4.31 -13.25
C PHE A 85 -8.37 -3.06 -14.07
N GLU A 86 -7.14 -3.00 -14.60
CA GLU A 86 -6.63 -1.88 -15.40
C GLU A 86 -6.84 -2.14 -16.89
N PRO A 87 -7.11 -1.10 -17.70
CA PRO A 87 -7.08 -1.24 -19.15
C PRO A 87 -5.67 -1.55 -19.66
N ALA A 88 -5.55 -2.08 -20.86
CA ALA A 88 -4.25 -2.23 -21.49
C ALA A 88 -3.58 -0.87 -21.66
N SER A 89 -2.31 -0.76 -21.32
CA SER A 89 -1.50 0.46 -21.38
C SER A 89 -0.06 0.10 -21.72
N ASP A 90 0.58 0.92 -22.53
CA ASP A 90 2.03 0.91 -22.79
C ASP A 90 2.83 1.79 -21.82
N ALA A 91 2.13 2.42 -20.86
CA ALA A 91 2.70 3.34 -19.88
C ALA A 91 2.37 2.90 -18.43
N TYR A 92 2.49 1.61 -18.13
CA TYR A 92 2.32 1.06 -16.78
C TYR A 92 3.67 0.60 -16.23
N ASP A 93 4.16 1.30 -15.21
CA ASP A 93 5.39 1.00 -14.50
C ASP A 93 5.08 0.56 -13.07
N ILE A 94 6.00 -0.19 -12.47
CA ILE A 94 5.87 -0.64 -11.07
C ILE A 94 7.14 -0.36 -10.27
N VAL A 95 6.96 -0.10 -8.98
CA VAL A 95 8.01 -0.18 -7.96
C VAL A 95 7.77 -1.43 -7.13
N GLU A 96 8.60 -2.46 -7.32
CA GLU A 96 8.50 -3.73 -6.59
C GLU A 96 9.90 -4.33 -6.44
N PRO A 97 10.47 -4.36 -5.21
CA PRO A 97 11.81 -4.87 -4.98
C PRO A 97 11.93 -6.39 -5.12
N PHE A 98 10.82 -7.14 -5.01
CA PHE A 98 10.85 -8.60 -4.99
C PHE A 98 10.48 -9.21 -6.34
N GLU A 99 11.46 -9.38 -7.22
CA GLU A 99 11.29 -9.92 -8.56
C GLU A 99 10.50 -11.25 -8.59
N ALA A 100 10.70 -12.10 -7.59
CA ALA A 100 10.01 -13.38 -7.50
C ALA A 100 8.48 -13.29 -7.40
N LEU A 101 7.90 -12.10 -7.06
CA LEU A 101 6.45 -11.90 -6.99
C LEU A 101 5.83 -11.71 -8.38
N TYR A 102 6.53 -11.02 -9.28
CA TYR A 102 5.96 -10.61 -10.57
C TYR A 102 6.57 -11.31 -11.79
N ARG A 103 7.79 -11.88 -11.67
CA ARG A 103 8.54 -12.44 -12.81
C ARG A 103 7.74 -13.44 -13.64
N ASP A 104 7.07 -14.37 -12.97
CA ASP A 104 6.38 -15.49 -13.61
C ASP A 104 4.85 -15.24 -13.72
N GLN A 105 4.38 -14.00 -13.48
CA GLN A 105 2.96 -13.67 -13.56
C GLN A 105 2.50 -13.50 -15.02
N PRO A 106 1.30 -13.98 -15.37
CA PRO A 106 0.76 -13.85 -16.74
C PRO A 106 0.68 -12.38 -17.22
N GLN A 107 0.48 -11.43 -16.30
CA GLN A 107 0.38 -10.01 -16.61
C GLN A 107 1.74 -9.32 -16.77
N ARG A 108 2.87 -10.00 -16.55
CA ARG A 108 4.21 -9.40 -16.60
C ARG A 108 4.48 -8.64 -17.91
N GLY A 109 3.99 -9.17 -19.03
CA GLY A 109 4.12 -8.53 -20.35
C GLY A 109 3.38 -7.19 -20.52
N ARG A 110 2.53 -6.80 -19.57
CA ARG A 110 1.81 -5.51 -19.56
C ARG A 110 2.59 -4.39 -18.87
N ILE A 111 3.70 -4.71 -18.22
CA ILE A 111 4.53 -3.75 -17.50
C ILE A 111 5.61 -3.23 -18.46
N ARG A 112 5.67 -1.90 -18.60
CA ARG A 112 6.70 -1.22 -19.37
C ARG A 112 8.05 -1.30 -18.66
N GLN A 113 8.10 -0.91 -17.38
CA GLN A 113 9.34 -0.90 -16.59
C GLN A 113 9.09 -1.28 -15.14
N VAL A 114 10.08 -1.93 -14.55
CA VAL A 114 10.12 -2.28 -13.13
C VAL A 114 11.26 -1.50 -12.48
N PHE A 115 10.99 -0.92 -11.32
CA PHE A 115 11.97 -0.27 -10.46
C PHE A 115 12.03 -1.04 -9.14
N ALA A 116 13.22 -1.20 -8.58
CA ALA A 116 13.38 -1.81 -7.26
C ALA A 116 13.04 -0.82 -6.14
N ASP A 117 13.29 0.47 -6.37
CA ASP A 117 13.01 1.56 -5.44
C ASP A 117 12.37 2.75 -6.20
N ALA A 118 11.61 3.57 -5.48
CA ALA A 118 11.05 4.81 -6.04
C ALA A 118 12.14 5.81 -6.46
N ALA A 119 13.35 5.70 -5.90
CA ALA A 119 14.52 6.48 -6.30
C ALA A 119 15.02 6.15 -7.72
N ASP A 120 14.75 4.94 -8.20
CA ASP A 120 15.20 4.47 -9.51
C ASP A 120 14.33 5.02 -10.66
N VAL A 121 13.18 5.63 -10.32
CA VAL A 121 12.30 6.24 -11.33
C VAL A 121 12.99 7.48 -11.92
N PRO A 122 13.17 7.55 -13.25
CA PRO A 122 13.81 8.69 -13.88
C PRO A 122 13.11 10.02 -13.52
N ALA A 123 13.90 11.05 -13.17
CA ALA A 123 13.39 12.31 -12.64
C ALA A 123 12.45 13.07 -13.60
N ASP A 124 12.61 12.85 -14.90
CA ASP A 124 11.78 13.44 -15.97
C ASP A 124 10.50 12.65 -16.26
N ARG A 125 10.34 11.48 -15.62
CA ARG A 125 9.16 10.63 -15.84
C ARG A 125 8.00 11.04 -14.94
N LEU A 126 6.90 11.46 -15.58
CA LEU A 126 5.70 11.90 -14.91
C LEU A 126 4.51 10.99 -15.24
N TYR A 127 3.68 10.73 -14.23
CA TYR A 127 2.51 9.86 -14.30
C TYR A 127 1.22 10.65 -14.10
N ASP A 128 0.16 10.16 -14.72
CA ASP A 128 -1.21 10.64 -14.45
C ASP A 128 -1.73 10.09 -13.12
N ARG A 129 -1.21 8.93 -12.73
CA ARG A 129 -1.62 8.20 -11.53
C ARG A 129 -0.42 7.55 -10.85
N VAL A 130 -0.42 7.61 -9.52
CA VAL A 130 0.31 6.66 -8.66
C VAL A 130 -0.74 5.80 -7.97
N THR A 131 -0.56 4.48 -7.98
CA THR A 131 -1.50 3.54 -7.35
C THR A 131 -0.78 2.69 -6.31
N SER A 132 -1.52 2.23 -5.29
CA SER A 132 -1.02 1.26 -4.30
C SER A 132 -2.18 0.49 -3.69
N VAL A 133 -2.08 -0.83 -3.59
CA VAL A 133 -3.09 -1.69 -2.99
C VAL A 133 -2.45 -2.58 -1.95
N ALA A 134 -2.83 -2.40 -0.68
CA ALA A 134 -2.34 -3.17 0.47
C ALA A 134 -0.80 -3.30 0.50
N ALA A 135 -0.10 -2.16 0.33
CA ALA A 135 1.36 -2.11 0.33
C ALA A 135 1.94 -1.00 1.23
N LEU A 136 1.26 0.15 1.38
CA LEU A 136 1.78 1.28 2.16
C LEU A 136 2.00 0.94 3.63
N GLU A 137 1.20 0.04 4.19
CA GLU A 137 1.33 -0.44 5.56
C GLU A 137 2.64 -1.20 5.83
N HIS A 138 3.30 -1.67 4.77
CA HIS A 138 4.52 -2.47 4.86
C HIS A 138 5.82 -1.66 4.69
N ILE A 139 5.75 -0.40 4.28
CA ILE A 139 6.91 0.41 3.88
C ILE A 139 7.55 1.08 5.09
N CYS A 140 8.81 0.73 5.41
CA CYS A 140 9.51 1.25 6.59
C CYS A 140 9.90 2.73 6.46
N ASP A 141 10.16 3.21 5.27
CA ASP A 141 10.53 4.60 4.92
C ASP A 141 9.41 5.33 4.17
N LEU A 142 8.17 5.09 4.59
CA LEU A 142 6.96 5.55 3.91
C LEU A 142 6.96 7.05 3.55
N PRO A 143 7.41 8.01 4.41
CA PRO A 143 7.47 9.42 4.04
C PRO A 143 8.34 9.68 2.79
N LEU A 144 9.48 9.00 2.69
CA LEU A 144 10.39 9.11 1.55
C LEU A 144 9.75 8.58 0.26
N VAL A 145 9.17 7.37 0.34
CA VAL A 145 8.52 6.73 -0.82
C VAL A 145 7.34 7.55 -1.31
N LEU A 146 6.48 8.07 -0.40
CA LEU A 146 5.36 8.93 -0.77
C LEU A 146 5.80 10.28 -1.35
N ALA A 147 6.87 10.89 -0.80
CA ALA A 147 7.43 12.12 -1.31
C ALA A 147 7.94 11.95 -2.76
N ARG A 148 8.70 10.90 -3.02
CA ARG A 148 9.17 10.55 -4.37
C ARG A 148 8.01 10.30 -5.32
N ALA A 149 7.03 9.51 -4.89
CA ALA A 149 5.81 9.25 -5.68
C ALA A 149 5.04 10.54 -6.01
N ALA A 150 4.90 11.46 -5.06
CA ALA A 150 4.24 12.75 -5.28
C ALA A 150 4.96 13.62 -6.31
N ARG A 151 6.32 13.61 -6.33
CA ARG A 151 7.14 14.34 -7.31
C ARG A 151 7.01 13.78 -8.72
N HIS A 152 6.69 12.50 -8.87
CA HIS A 152 6.46 11.86 -10.16
C HIS A 152 5.01 12.01 -10.68
N LEU A 153 4.14 12.71 -9.95
CA LEU A 153 2.79 13.02 -10.43
C LEU A 153 2.80 14.29 -11.31
N LYS A 154 2.06 14.23 -12.40
CA LYS A 154 1.69 15.44 -13.16
C LYS A 154 0.86 16.36 -12.27
N PRO A 155 0.81 17.69 -12.56
CA PRO A 155 0.02 18.64 -11.75
C PRO A 155 -1.45 18.25 -11.56
N ALA A 156 -2.08 17.65 -12.58
CA ALA A 156 -3.46 17.14 -12.54
C ALA A 156 -3.52 15.65 -12.16
N GLY A 157 -2.42 15.03 -11.79
CA GLY A 157 -2.33 13.64 -11.40
C GLY A 157 -2.90 13.37 -10.01
N CYS A 158 -3.07 12.09 -9.68
CA CYS A 158 -3.57 11.68 -8.37
C CYS A 158 -2.85 10.41 -7.85
N LEU A 159 -2.76 10.32 -6.54
CA LEU A 159 -2.44 9.07 -5.88
C LEU A 159 -3.75 8.39 -5.47
N ARG A 160 -3.85 7.08 -5.72
CA ARG A 160 -5.01 6.24 -5.39
C ARG A 160 -4.52 5.02 -4.61
N ALA A 161 -4.83 4.97 -3.33
CA ALA A 161 -4.39 3.89 -2.45
C ALA A 161 -5.58 3.18 -1.81
N ALA A 162 -5.45 1.87 -1.66
CA ALA A 162 -6.35 1.06 -0.86
C ALA A 162 -5.53 0.38 0.25
N ILE A 163 -5.89 0.62 1.49
CA ILE A 163 -5.15 0.16 2.67
C ILE A 163 -6.07 -0.56 3.66
N PRO A 164 -5.56 -1.53 4.47
CA PRO A 164 -6.29 -2.03 5.61
C PRO A 164 -6.49 -0.90 6.65
N SER A 165 -7.58 -0.99 7.43
CA SER A 165 -7.82 -0.06 8.53
C SER A 165 -6.98 -0.45 9.76
N GLU A 166 -5.66 -0.66 9.56
CA GLU A 166 -4.73 -1.02 10.61
C GLU A 166 -4.76 0.01 11.75
N GLY A 167 -4.71 -0.46 13.00
CA GLY A 167 -4.97 0.36 14.19
C GLY A 167 -6.45 0.51 14.54
N GLY A 168 -7.39 0.20 13.63
CA GLY A 168 -8.83 0.24 13.89
C GLY A 168 -9.36 -0.97 14.65
N PHE A 169 -10.40 -0.76 15.47
CA PHE A 169 -11.00 -1.81 16.30
C PHE A 169 -11.55 -2.98 15.47
N LEU A 170 -12.31 -2.69 14.41
CA LEU A 170 -12.96 -3.74 13.60
C LEU A 170 -11.95 -4.54 12.79
N TRP A 171 -10.90 -3.91 12.29
CA TRP A 171 -9.79 -4.58 11.61
C TRP A 171 -9.09 -5.56 12.55
N LYS A 172 -8.73 -5.11 13.76
CA LYS A 172 -8.10 -5.95 14.78
C LYS A 172 -8.98 -7.13 15.16
N LEU A 173 -10.26 -6.89 15.43
CA LEU A 173 -11.23 -7.93 15.75
C LEU A 173 -11.38 -8.92 14.60
N GLY A 174 -11.43 -8.42 13.35
CA GLY A 174 -11.58 -9.23 12.14
C GLY A 174 -10.48 -10.28 12.02
N TRP A 175 -9.21 -9.86 12.01
CA TRP A 175 -8.10 -10.82 11.86
C TRP A 175 -7.90 -11.67 13.11
N MET A 176 -8.18 -11.17 14.33
CA MET A 176 -8.09 -11.96 15.56
C MET A 176 -9.06 -13.14 15.58
N LEU A 177 -10.31 -12.92 15.14
CA LEU A 177 -11.36 -13.95 15.14
C LEU A 177 -11.28 -14.91 13.95
N THR A 178 -10.54 -14.56 12.90
CA THR A 178 -10.36 -15.37 11.71
C THR A 178 -8.95 -15.97 11.66
N THR A 179 -8.04 -15.32 10.95
CA THR A 179 -6.67 -15.78 10.73
C THR A 179 -5.90 -16.00 12.04
N GLY A 180 -6.08 -15.11 13.01
CA GLY A 180 -5.40 -15.21 14.31
C GLY A 180 -5.81 -16.43 15.12
N LEU A 181 -7.11 -16.73 15.15
CA LEU A 181 -7.65 -17.92 15.84
C LEU A 181 -7.19 -19.20 15.14
N GLU A 182 -7.32 -19.28 13.82
CA GLU A 182 -6.84 -20.42 13.01
C GLU A 182 -5.34 -20.66 13.22
N PHE A 183 -4.54 -19.58 13.13
CA PHE A 183 -3.11 -19.64 13.32
C PHE A 183 -2.72 -20.14 14.73
N ARG A 184 -3.41 -19.66 15.75
CA ARG A 184 -3.20 -20.10 17.14
C ARG A 184 -3.56 -21.58 17.34
N LEU A 185 -4.65 -22.03 16.77
CA LEU A 185 -5.06 -23.44 16.82
C LEU A 185 -4.08 -24.35 16.09
N ARG A 186 -3.54 -23.88 14.94
CA ARG A 186 -2.63 -24.68 14.09
C ARG A 186 -1.19 -24.70 14.60
N HIS A 187 -0.71 -23.59 15.14
CA HIS A 187 0.70 -23.41 15.47
C HIS A 187 0.99 -23.18 16.96
N GLY A 188 -0.05 -22.90 17.78
CA GLY A 188 0.11 -22.57 19.20
C GLY A 188 0.81 -21.23 19.45
N LEU A 189 0.88 -20.33 18.45
CA LEU A 189 1.62 -19.08 18.46
C LEU A 189 0.69 -17.88 18.27
N ASP A 190 1.16 -16.69 18.70
CA ASP A 190 0.42 -15.43 18.53
C ASP A 190 0.65 -14.86 17.13
N TYR A 191 -0.43 -14.78 16.34
CA TYR A 191 -0.43 -14.15 15.02
C TYR A 191 -0.21 -12.64 15.07
N GLY A 192 -0.53 -11.98 16.19
CA GLY A 192 -0.33 -10.55 16.38
C GLY A 192 1.13 -10.11 16.23
N LEU A 193 2.08 -10.98 16.58
CA LEU A 193 3.52 -10.71 16.36
C LEU A 193 3.86 -10.68 14.85
N MET A 194 3.22 -11.54 14.06
CA MET A 194 3.40 -11.55 12.61
C MET A 194 2.76 -10.30 11.97
N MET A 195 1.56 -9.92 12.43
CA MET A 195 0.91 -8.69 11.99
C MET A 195 1.76 -7.46 12.31
N ALA A 196 2.32 -7.34 13.51
CA ALA A 196 3.20 -6.23 13.89
C ALA A 196 4.52 -6.20 13.09
N HIS A 197 5.02 -7.35 12.65
CA HIS A 197 6.20 -7.44 11.78
C HIS A 197 5.88 -6.97 10.36
N GLU A 198 4.72 -7.34 9.83
CA GLU A 198 4.30 -6.98 8.47
C GLU A 198 3.78 -5.55 8.37
N HIS A 199 2.85 -5.18 9.23
CA HIS A 199 2.16 -3.90 9.21
C HIS A 199 2.85 -2.90 10.14
N VAL A 200 3.86 -2.22 9.62
CA VAL A 200 4.62 -1.22 10.37
C VAL A 200 3.93 0.14 10.43
N ASN A 201 3.01 0.42 9.49
CA ASN A 201 2.26 1.68 9.44
C ASN A 201 0.78 1.43 9.70
N ASP A 202 0.17 2.23 10.56
CA ASP A 202 -1.27 2.23 10.72
C ASP A 202 -1.97 3.16 9.70
N ALA A 203 -3.29 3.01 9.57
CA ALA A 203 -4.05 3.75 8.58
C ALA A 203 -4.06 5.27 8.87
N ARG A 204 -3.99 5.69 10.14
CA ARG A 204 -3.97 7.10 10.53
C ARG A 204 -2.63 7.75 10.16
N GLU A 205 -1.51 7.05 10.38
CA GLU A 205 -0.19 7.52 9.95
C GLU A 205 -0.16 7.75 8.44
N ILE A 206 -0.65 6.78 7.65
CA ILE A 206 -0.72 6.89 6.19
C ILE A 206 -1.59 8.09 5.76
N GLU A 207 -2.76 8.26 6.37
CA GLU A 207 -3.65 9.39 6.10
C GLU A 207 -2.96 10.72 6.42
N THR A 208 -2.31 10.84 7.60
CA THR A 208 -1.59 12.04 8.02
C THR A 208 -0.49 12.43 7.02
N LEU A 209 0.29 11.47 6.56
CA LEU A 209 1.34 11.71 5.57
C LEU A 209 0.75 12.17 4.22
N LEU A 210 -0.33 11.55 3.76
CA LEU A 210 -1.00 11.94 2.52
C LEU A 210 -1.65 13.32 2.63
N GLU A 211 -2.31 13.66 3.75
CA GLU A 211 -2.88 14.99 4.00
C GLU A 211 -1.81 16.09 4.05
N ALA A 212 -0.57 15.76 4.43
CA ALA A 212 0.55 16.70 4.39
C ALA A 212 1.10 16.89 2.96
N LEU A 213 1.20 15.82 2.17
CA LEU A 213 1.79 15.83 0.82
C LEU A 213 0.82 16.29 -0.28
N PHE A 214 -0.50 16.29 -0.02
CA PHE A 214 -1.52 16.63 -1.00
C PHE A 214 -2.49 17.68 -0.45
N GLU A 215 -3.04 18.52 -1.32
CA GLU A 215 -4.02 19.54 -0.91
C GLU A 215 -5.44 18.98 -0.73
N ASP A 216 -5.78 17.94 -1.50
CA ASP A 216 -7.11 17.34 -1.53
C ASP A 216 -7.00 15.84 -1.30
N VAL A 217 -7.49 15.37 -0.15
CA VAL A 217 -7.48 13.97 0.25
C VAL A 217 -8.90 13.51 0.57
N GLU A 218 -9.40 12.62 -0.26
CA GLU A 218 -10.72 12.01 -0.10
C GLU A 218 -10.55 10.56 0.42
N ILE A 219 -11.25 10.22 1.51
CA ILE A 219 -11.17 8.90 2.14
C ILE A 219 -12.55 8.25 2.15
N LYS A 220 -12.64 7.04 1.60
CA LYS A 220 -13.83 6.18 1.64
C LYS A 220 -13.53 4.93 2.47
N SER A 221 -14.33 4.71 3.50
CA SER A 221 -14.20 3.52 4.37
C SER A 221 -15.10 2.39 3.91
N PHE A 222 -14.60 1.17 3.92
CA PHE A 222 -15.42 -0.03 3.82
C PHE A 222 -15.85 -0.44 5.23
N GLY A 223 -17.01 0.06 5.65
CA GLY A 223 -17.55 -0.05 7.01
C GLY A 223 -18.28 1.21 7.43
N VAL A 224 -18.48 1.38 8.74
CA VAL A 224 -19.17 2.55 9.30
C VAL A 224 -18.14 3.49 9.95
N GLY A 225 -17.76 4.53 9.22
CA GLY A 225 -16.74 5.48 9.68
C GLY A 225 -15.32 4.89 9.71
N ARG A 226 -14.38 5.64 10.30
CA ARG A 226 -12.95 5.26 10.32
C ARG A 226 -12.67 4.09 11.29
N GLU A 227 -13.29 4.09 12.47
CA GLU A 227 -13.03 3.11 13.52
C GLU A 227 -13.67 1.74 13.27
N LEU A 228 -14.84 1.72 12.62
CA LEU A 228 -15.60 0.52 12.29
C LEU A 228 -15.49 0.18 10.80
N SER A 229 -14.29 0.26 10.25
CA SER A 229 -13.97 -0.10 8.87
C SER A 229 -12.93 -1.21 8.81
N LEU A 230 -13.00 -2.02 7.77
CA LEU A 230 -12.00 -3.06 7.47
C LEU A 230 -10.92 -2.52 6.53
N TYR A 231 -11.31 -1.67 5.59
CA TYR A 231 -10.42 -1.10 4.58
C TYR A 231 -10.76 0.37 4.32
N ARG A 232 -9.78 1.12 3.85
CA ARG A 232 -9.91 2.50 3.41
C ARG A 232 -9.41 2.61 1.98
N PHE A 233 -10.14 3.36 1.18
CA PHE A 233 -9.71 3.79 -0.14
C PHE A 233 -9.48 5.29 -0.12
N ILE A 234 -8.33 5.72 -0.60
CA ILE A 234 -7.85 7.10 -0.51
C ILE A 234 -7.56 7.60 -1.92
N VAL A 235 -8.03 8.81 -2.22
CA VAL A 235 -7.66 9.55 -3.43
C VAL A 235 -7.04 10.86 -2.99
N ALA A 236 -5.77 11.08 -3.32
CA ALA A 236 -5.04 12.29 -3.00
C ALA A 236 -4.68 13.03 -4.31
N ARG A 237 -4.97 14.33 -4.38
CA ARG A 237 -4.80 15.18 -5.57
C ARG A 237 -4.03 16.43 -5.23
N ARG A 238 -3.52 17.10 -6.26
CA ARG A 238 -2.73 18.33 -6.13
C ARG A 238 -1.52 18.14 -5.19
N PRO A 239 -0.49 17.42 -5.65
CA PRO A 239 0.71 17.18 -4.87
C PRO A 239 1.41 18.49 -4.50
N ARG A 240 1.80 18.64 -3.24
CA ARG A 240 2.63 19.73 -2.73
C ARG A 240 4.10 19.39 -3.01
N VAL A 241 4.57 19.75 -4.18
CA VAL A 241 5.92 19.37 -4.67
C VAL A 241 7.04 19.96 -3.80
N ASP A 242 6.83 21.13 -3.21
CA ASP A 242 7.74 21.77 -2.26
C ASP A 242 7.90 20.94 -0.97
N VAL A 243 6.79 20.48 -0.38
CA VAL A 243 6.79 19.59 0.79
C VAL A 243 7.45 18.25 0.43
N ALA A 244 7.08 17.67 -0.72
CA ALA A 244 7.65 16.42 -1.20
C ALA A 244 9.17 16.52 -1.40
N SER A 245 9.67 17.63 -1.94
CA SER A 245 11.10 17.87 -2.11
C SER A 245 11.83 18.04 -0.78
N ALA A 246 11.21 18.71 0.20
CA ALA A 246 11.77 18.85 1.54
C ALA A 246 11.85 17.50 2.28
N TRP A 247 10.84 16.62 2.11
CA TRP A 247 10.88 15.29 2.70
C TRP A 247 11.90 14.37 2.01
N ASP A 248 11.99 14.42 0.68
CA ASP A 248 13.01 13.67 -0.04
C ASP A 248 14.41 14.03 0.47
N ALA A 249 14.71 15.33 0.66
CA ALA A 249 15.97 15.78 1.23
C ALA A 249 16.18 15.41 2.72
N ARG A 250 15.11 15.31 3.50
CA ARG A 250 15.17 14.97 4.95
C ARG A 250 15.42 13.49 5.20
N PHE A 251 14.86 12.62 4.36
CA PHE A 251 14.84 11.17 4.57
C PHE A 251 15.74 10.36 3.62
N SER A 252 16.44 11.04 2.65
CA SER A 252 17.45 10.42 1.76
C SER A 252 18.82 10.21 2.42
#